data_44cd09e4fb09c15456430aa838819fde
#
_entry.id   44cd09e4fb09c15456430aa838819fde
#
_cell.length_a   1.000
_cell.length_b   1.000
_cell.length_c   1.000
_cell.angle_alpha   90.00
_cell.angle_beta   90.00
_cell.angle_gamma   90.00
#
_symmetry.space_group_name_H-M   'P 1'
#
loop_
_entity.id
_entity.type
_entity.pdbx_description
1 polymer ?
#
loop_
_entity_poly.entity_id
_entity_poly.type
_entity_poly.pdbx_seq_one_letter_code
_entity_poly.pdbx_strand_id
1 'polypeptide(L)'
;MSLTARPSAPTRRVGRGAPGGPTREAATPLPLVVSGAVAGGAAALLSYLALAVIALGAWMLDPSGAQEWSQMLEAASGAWLAGLGVAPTVGGITVTLLPIGFALVPIIGLAGAARWATEASAVARRGEAFAVAVSGAIAFAGVAALIASLSRSLAVSAASAALVCGVLAFVVILTVVMSRARLVSWASIPPLFRDGLASSAVALATLVALSAILLAVSVVAHASEMNALLVELDPGPSGAVLLAVLSLGYLPTAVVWSMAYVVGPGVTVAVGTSVSAFAEPATATLPGFPLLAALPGSAPPGLAALPGLVLAVGVLAGLFL
;
A
#
# COMPACT_ATOMS: atom_id res chain seq x y z
N MET A 1 34.37 -68.66 -49.70
CA MET A 1 33.27 -67.95 -50.41
C MET A 1 32.28 -67.52 -49.37
N SER A 2 32.42 -66.28 -48.87
CA SER A 2 31.60 -65.73 -47.81
C SER A 2 30.81 -64.54 -48.38
N LEU A 3 29.52 -64.70 -48.50
CA LEU A 3 28.58 -63.66 -48.97
C LEU A 3 28.16 -62.79 -47.75
N THR A 4 28.64 -61.55 -47.72
CA THR A 4 28.21 -60.55 -46.78
C THR A 4 26.90 -59.96 -47.17
N ALA A 5 25.85 -60.18 -46.40
CA ALA A 5 24.55 -59.54 -46.53
C ALA A 5 24.63 -58.07 -46.08
N ARG A 6 24.21 -57.11 -46.92
CA ARG A 6 24.00 -55.71 -46.60
C ARG A 6 22.74 -55.55 -45.73
N PRO A 7 22.76 -54.72 -44.63
CA PRO A 7 21.55 -54.39 -43.94
C PRO A 7 20.74 -53.33 -44.71
N SER A 8 19.45 -53.60 -44.89
CA SER A 8 18.47 -52.72 -45.48
C SER A 8 18.20 -51.48 -44.60
N ALA A 9 18.20 -50.30 -45.21
CA ALA A 9 17.89 -49.03 -44.55
C ALA A 9 16.43 -48.97 -44.03
N PRO A 10 16.19 -48.38 -42.85
CA PRO A 10 14.81 -48.26 -42.37
C PRO A 10 14.02 -47.23 -43.19
N THR A 11 12.89 -47.63 -43.70
CA THR A 11 11.90 -46.79 -44.39
C THR A 11 11.35 -45.76 -43.39
N ARG A 12 11.61 -44.48 -43.65
CA ARG A 12 11.06 -43.32 -42.94
C ARG A 12 9.55 -43.30 -43.11
N ARG A 13 8.80 -43.70 -42.07
CA ARG A 13 7.34 -43.49 -42.03
C ARG A 13 7.06 -41.99 -42.01
N VAL A 14 6.51 -41.48 -43.08
CA VAL A 14 5.91 -40.15 -43.13
C VAL A 14 4.69 -40.20 -42.22
N GLY A 15 4.83 -39.62 -41.02
CA GLY A 15 3.73 -39.45 -40.08
C GLY A 15 2.68 -38.53 -40.74
N ARG A 16 1.46 -39.05 -40.93
CA ARG A 16 0.29 -38.25 -41.26
C ARG A 16 0.17 -37.18 -40.15
N GLY A 17 0.27 -35.91 -40.57
CA GLY A 17 0.02 -34.77 -39.69
C GLY A 17 -1.37 -34.89 -39.05
N ALA A 18 -1.42 -34.87 -37.76
CA ALA A 18 -2.67 -34.70 -37.02
C ALA A 18 -3.37 -33.42 -37.51
N PRO A 19 -4.73 -33.42 -37.68
CA PRO A 19 -5.44 -32.21 -38.03
C PRO A 19 -5.14 -31.15 -36.99
N GLY A 20 -4.63 -29.98 -37.44
CA GLY A 20 -4.29 -28.86 -36.60
C GLY A 20 -5.50 -28.50 -35.75
N GLY A 21 -5.32 -28.62 -34.41
CA GLY A 21 -6.24 -28.03 -33.49
C GLY A 21 -6.30 -26.51 -33.75
N PRO A 22 -7.39 -25.84 -33.36
CA PRO A 22 -7.56 -24.43 -33.65
C PRO A 22 -6.31 -23.69 -33.16
N THR A 23 -5.54 -23.12 -34.08
CA THR A 23 -4.46 -22.20 -33.80
C THR A 23 -5.11 -21.05 -33.02
N ARG A 24 -4.85 -20.96 -31.70
CA ARG A 24 -5.12 -19.73 -30.98
C ARG A 24 -4.42 -18.64 -31.77
N GLU A 25 -5.17 -17.80 -32.46
CA GLU A 25 -4.63 -16.56 -33.02
C GLU A 25 -3.89 -15.86 -31.89
N ALA A 26 -2.57 -15.72 -32.05
CA ALA A 26 -1.76 -15.01 -31.14
C ALA A 26 -2.31 -13.58 -31.11
N ALA A 27 -2.97 -13.20 -30.02
CA ALA A 27 -3.53 -11.88 -29.88
C ALA A 27 -2.41 -10.85 -30.12
N THR A 28 -2.66 -9.91 -31.02
CA THR A 28 -1.69 -8.84 -31.30
C THR A 28 -1.39 -8.07 -30.01
N PRO A 29 -0.11 -7.88 -29.66
CA PRO A 29 0.24 -7.17 -28.44
C PRO A 29 -0.34 -5.75 -28.46
N LEU A 30 -0.88 -5.32 -27.31
CA LEU A 30 -1.44 -3.99 -27.15
C LEU A 30 -0.33 -2.92 -27.27
N PRO A 31 -0.64 -1.72 -27.78
CA PRO A 31 0.28 -0.60 -27.74
C PRO A 31 0.70 -0.29 -26.29
N LEU A 32 1.99 -0.08 -26.05
CA LEU A 32 2.57 0.15 -24.72
C LEU A 32 1.88 1.28 -23.94
N VAL A 33 1.58 2.38 -24.62
CA VAL A 33 0.92 3.54 -24.02
C VAL A 33 -0.51 3.21 -23.59
N VAL A 34 -1.24 2.44 -24.41
CA VAL A 34 -2.63 2.06 -24.12
C VAL A 34 -2.67 1.11 -22.93
N SER A 35 -1.83 0.08 -22.91
CA SER A 35 -1.82 -0.89 -21.80
C SER A 35 -1.41 -0.23 -20.48
N GLY A 36 -0.41 0.67 -20.50
CA GLY A 36 -0.02 1.45 -19.33
C GLY A 36 -1.15 2.37 -18.85
N ALA A 37 -1.77 3.14 -19.74
CA ALA A 37 -2.85 4.04 -19.39
C ALA A 37 -4.07 3.31 -18.82
N VAL A 38 -4.46 2.17 -19.42
CA VAL A 38 -5.54 1.32 -18.91
C VAL A 38 -5.19 0.77 -17.54
N ALA A 39 -3.96 0.28 -17.35
CA ALA A 39 -3.51 -0.25 -16.07
C ALA A 39 -3.56 0.80 -14.95
N GLY A 40 -2.99 1.99 -15.20
CA GLY A 40 -2.98 3.08 -14.22
C GLY A 40 -4.37 3.63 -13.93
N GLY A 41 -5.16 3.93 -14.97
CA GLY A 41 -6.51 4.45 -14.84
C GLY A 41 -7.47 3.48 -14.14
N ALA A 42 -7.43 2.20 -14.53
CA ALA A 42 -8.25 1.17 -13.88
C ALA A 42 -7.87 0.97 -12.42
N ALA A 43 -6.57 0.92 -12.09
CA ALA A 43 -6.11 0.80 -10.71
C ALA A 43 -6.57 1.97 -9.83
N ALA A 44 -6.50 3.22 -10.35
CA ALA A 44 -6.98 4.40 -9.66
C ALA A 44 -8.48 4.35 -9.41
N LEU A 45 -9.27 4.11 -10.47
CA LEU A 45 -10.73 4.08 -10.39
C LEU A 45 -11.23 2.96 -9.49
N LEU A 46 -10.71 1.72 -9.65
CA LEU A 46 -11.18 0.57 -8.87
C LEU A 46 -10.82 0.71 -7.39
N SER A 47 -9.62 1.24 -7.07
CA SER A 47 -9.23 1.48 -5.68
C SER A 47 -10.03 2.59 -5.02
N TYR A 48 -10.36 3.67 -5.75
CA TYR A 48 -11.26 4.71 -5.26
C TYR A 48 -12.68 4.18 -5.06
N LEU A 49 -13.22 3.46 -6.07
CA LEU A 49 -14.56 2.88 -5.99
C LEU A 49 -14.71 1.91 -4.81
N ALA A 50 -13.67 1.16 -4.47
CA ALA A 50 -13.71 0.28 -3.29
C ALA A 50 -14.01 1.07 -2.01
N LEU A 51 -13.38 2.23 -1.78
CA LEU A 51 -13.67 3.08 -0.62
C LEU A 51 -15.02 3.81 -0.75
N ALA A 52 -15.36 4.27 -1.96
CA ALA A 52 -16.64 4.92 -2.22
C ALA A 52 -17.83 4.00 -1.96
N VAL A 53 -17.75 2.73 -2.35
CA VAL A 53 -18.80 1.72 -2.08
C VAL A 53 -18.95 1.48 -0.57
N ILE A 54 -17.85 1.43 0.18
CA ILE A 54 -17.90 1.28 1.64
C ILE A 54 -18.57 2.52 2.27
N ALA A 55 -18.19 3.72 1.85
CA ALA A 55 -18.75 4.97 2.37
C ALA A 55 -20.25 5.11 2.05
N LEU A 56 -20.66 4.77 0.83
CA LEU A 56 -22.07 4.78 0.43
C LEU A 56 -22.85 3.66 1.14
N GLY A 57 -22.23 2.51 1.35
CA GLY A 57 -22.83 1.43 2.16
C GLY A 57 -23.09 1.87 3.61
N ALA A 58 -22.13 2.57 4.21
CA ALA A 58 -22.31 3.16 5.54
C ALA A 58 -23.44 4.22 5.55
N TRP A 59 -23.53 5.05 4.53
CA TRP A 59 -24.62 6.03 4.37
C TRP A 59 -26.00 5.37 4.34
N MET A 60 -26.14 4.22 3.68
CA MET A 60 -27.40 3.47 3.65
C MET A 60 -27.83 2.93 5.02
N LEU A 61 -26.91 2.83 5.98
CA LEU A 61 -27.18 2.41 7.36
C LEU A 61 -27.56 3.59 8.26
N ASP A 62 -27.56 4.83 7.74
CA ASP A 62 -27.95 6.02 8.53
C ASP A 62 -29.47 6.15 8.59
N PRO A 63 -30.11 5.85 9.74
CA PRO A 63 -31.55 5.95 9.87
C PRO A 63 -32.07 7.39 9.96
N SER A 64 -31.17 8.34 10.25
CA SER A 64 -31.54 9.76 10.44
C SER A 64 -31.71 10.51 9.12
N GLY A 65 -31.05 10.04 8.04
CA GLY A 65 -31.01 10.73 6.76
C GLY A 65 -30.37 12.12 6.84
N ALA A 66 -29.64 12.40 7.93
CA ALA A 66 -29.07 13.72 8.20
C ALA A 66 -27.86 14.02 7.32
N GLN A 67 -27.22 12.99 6.78
CA GLN A 67 -26.02 13.15 5.96
C GLN A 67 -26.34 12.98 4.47
N GLU A 68 -25.78 13.85 3.65
CA GLU A 68 -25.89 13.73 2.20
C GLU A 68 -24.89 12.70 1.64
N TRP A 69 -25.30 11.93 0.62
CA TRP A 69 -24.44 10.98 -0.08
C TRP A 69 -23.16 11.63 -0.63
N SER A 70 -23.24 12.92 -0.99
CA SER A 70 -22.11 13.72 -1.48
C SER A 70 -21.00 13.86 -0.44
N GLN A 71 -21.35 14.04 0.83
CA GLN A 71 -20.42 14.13 1.96
C GLN A 71 -19.68 12.79 2.18
N MET A 72 -20.38 11.67 1.95
CA MET A 72 -19.75 10.34 2.03
C MET A 72 -18.71 10.12 0.92
N LEU A 73 -19.01 10.58 -0.30
CA LEU A 73 -18.04 10.53 -1.40
C LEU A 73 -16.85 11.46 -1.15
N GLU A 74 -17.05 12.63 -0.56
CA GLU A 74 -15.95 13.50 -0.14
C GLU A 74 -15.10 12.87 0.95
N ALA A 75 -15.70 12.20 1.94
CA ALA A 75 -14.98 11.45 2.95
C ALA A 75 -14.15 10.30 2.34
N ALA A 76 -14.73 9.55 1.40
CA ALA A 76 -14.01 8.51 0.66
C ALA A 76 -12.84 9.08 -0.16
N SER A 77 -13.04 10.23 -0.81
CA SER A 77 -12.00 10.94 -1.56
C SER A 77 -10.87 11.39 -0.65
N GLY A 78 -11.21 11.96 0.52
CA GLY A 78 -10.25 12.36 1.54
C GLY A 78 -9.43 11.19 2.06
N ALA A 79 -10.09 10.08 2.39
CA ALA A 79 -9.43 8.87 2.86
C ALA A 79 -8.51 8.25 1.79
N TRP A 80 -8.95 8.21 0.52
CA TRP A 80 -8.16 7.69 -0.58
C TRP A 80 -6.93 8.54 -0.88
N LEU A 81 -7.10 9.88 -0.97
CA LEU A 81 -6.00 10.83 -1.21
C LEU A 81 -5.02 10.84 -0.03
N ALA A 82 -5.53 10.88 1.22
CA ALA A 82 -4.70 10.81 2.41
C ALA A 82 -3.89 9.52 2.48
N GLY A 83 -4.52 8.37 2.18
CA GLY A 83 -3.81 7.09 2.09
C GLY A 83 -2.65 7.13 1.11
N LEU A 84 -2.79 7.80 -0.02
CA LEU A 84 -1.75 7.96 -1.05
C LEU A 84 -0.69 9.03 -0.71
N GLY A 85 -0.79 9.69 0.44
CA GLY A 85 0.20 10.68 0.88
C GLY A 85 -0.15 12.13 0.55
N VAL A 86 -1.39 12.39 0.10
CA VAL A 86 -1.87 13.76 -0.16
C VAL A 86 -2.63 14.24 1.07
N ALA A 87 -2.07 15.20 1.80
CA ALA A 87 -2.67 15.71 3.04
C ALA A 87 -3.88 16.61 2.74
N PRO A 88 -5.12 16.21 3.09
CA PRO A 88 -6.29 17.07 2.94
C PRO A 88 -6.33 18.14 4.03
N THR A 89 -6.90 19.31 3.70
CA THR A 89 -7.19 20.36 4.67
C THR A 89 -8.70 20.46 4.83
N VAL A 90 -9.20 20.19 6.03
CA VAL A 90 -10.62 20.21 6.38
C VAL A 90 -10.83 21.26 7.46
N GLY A 91 -11.73 22.22 7.23
CA GLY A 91 -12.00 23.28 8.21
C GLY A 91 -10.79 24.14 8.58
N GLY A 92 -9.81 24.29 7.66
CA GLY A 92 -8.55 25.02 7.92
C GLY A 92 -7.48 24.20 8.65
N ILE A 93 -7.76 22.95 9.01
CA ILE A 93 -6.81 22.04 9.66
C ILE A 93 -6.26 21.06 8.64
N THR A 94 -4.94 21.04 8.42
CA THR A 94 -4.29 20.07 7.55
C THR A 94 -4.08 18.75 8.29
N VAL A 95 -4.66 17.68 7.77
CA VAL A 95 -4.51 16.34 8.34
C VAL A 95 -3.19 15.74 7.86
N THR A 96 -2.19 15.72 8.71
CA THR A 96 -0.86 15.18 8.41
C THR A 96 -0.69 13.72 8.84
N LEU A 97 -1.57 13.23 9.71
CA LEU A 97 -1.61 11.82 10.11
C LEU A 97 -2.28 11.01 9.00
N LEU A 98 -1.48 10.42 8.13
CA LEU A 98 -1.98 9.74 6.93
C LEU A 98 -2.29 8.26 7.22
N PRO A 99 -3.49 7.75 6.84
CA PRO A 99 -3.87 6.35 7.01
C PRO A 99 -3.22 5.49 5.91
N ILE A 100 -1.94 5.13 6.08
CA ILE A 100 -1.13 4.38 5.10
C ILE A 100 -1.80 3.07 4.65
N GLY A 101 -2.65 2.48 5.49
CA GLY A 101 -3.37 1.26 5.14
C GLY A 101 -4.26 1.40 3.90
N PHE A 102 -4.81 2.58 3.66
CA PHE A 102 -5.60 2.82 2.44
C PHE A 102 -4.73 2.83 1.17
N ALA A 103 -3.42 3.08 1.26
CA ALA A 103 -2.50 2.96 0.14
C ALA A 103 -2.34 1.52 -0.36
N LEU A 104 -2.58 0.52 0.50
CA LEU A 104 -2.41 -0.88 0.13
C LEU A 104 -3.34 -1.28 -1.02
N VAL A 105 -4.58 -0.79 -1.04
CA VAL A 105 -5.56 -1.11 -2.09
C VAL A 105 -5.08 -0.64 -3.46
N PRO A 106 -4.75 0.66 -3.68
CA PRO A 106 -4.24 1.12 -4.96
C PRO A 106 -2.86 0.54 -5.30
N ILE A 107 -1.96 0.30 -4.35
CA ILE A 107 -0.65 -0.31 -4.60
C ILE A 107 -0.81 -1.75 -5.11
N ILE A 108 -1.65 -2.57 -4.47
CA ILE A 108 -1.95 -3.94 -4.91
C ILE A 108 -2.63 -3.92 -6.29
N GLY A 109 -3.59 -3.02 -6.48
CA GLY A 109 -4.26 -2.80 -7.76
C GLY A 109 -3.27 -2.43 -8.87
N LEU A 110 -2.39 -1.45 -8.63
CA LEU A 110 -1.33 -1.05 -9.55
C LEU A 110 -0.38 -2.20 -9.87
N ALA A 111 0.03 -2.97 -8.86
CA ALA A 111 0.91 -4.11 -9.07
C ALA A 111 0.25 -5.20 -9.93
N GLY A 112 -1.04 -5.48 -9.71
CA GLY A 112 -1.83 -6.39 -10.53
C GLY A 112 -1.99 -5.90 -11.97
N ALA A 113 -2.38 -4.63 -12.14
CA ALA A 113 -2.57 -4.00 -13.44
C ALA A 113 -1.25 -3.89 -14.23
N ALA A 114 -0.13 -3.60 -13.56
CA ALA A 114 1.19 -3.57 -14.18
C ALA A 114 1.66 -4.95 -14.69
N ARG A 115 1.33 -6.03 -13.96
CA ARG A 115 1.57 -7.41 -14.43
C ARG A 115 0.79 -7.68 -15.70
N TRP A 116 -0.51 -7.37 -15.69
CA TRP A 116 -1.35 -7.50 -16.88
C TRP A 116 -0.81 -6.69 -18.06
N ALA A 117 -0.45 -5.41 -17.87
CA ALA A 117 0.08 -4.56 -18.92
C ALA A 117 1.39 -5.12 -19.50
N THR A 118 2.27 -5.71 -18.67
CA THR A 118 3.51 -6.34 -19.11
C THR A 118 3.26 -7.51 -20.08
N GLU A 119 2.28 -8.34 -19.74
CA GLU A 119 1.90 -9.50 -20.55
C GLU A 119 1.15 -9.08 -21.82
N ALA A 120 0.22 -8.14 -21.69
CA ALA A 120 -0.61 -7.66 -22.80
C ALA A 120 0.19 -6.92 -23.90
N SER A 121 1.30 -6.26 -23.52
CA SER A 121 2.17 -5.51 -24.45
C SER A 121 3.45 -6.24 -24.81
N ALA A 122 3.68 -7.46 -24.29
CA ALA A 122 4.89 -8.25 -24.50
C ALA A 122 6.20 -7.44 -24.27
N VAL A 123 6.28 -6.71 -23.15
CA VAL A 123 7.41 -5.83 -22.82
C VAL A 123 8.71 -6.64 -22.77
N ALA A 124 9.71 -6.23 -23.54
CA ALA A 124 11.01 -6.90 -23.65
C ALA A 124 12.22 -5.97 -23.42
N ARG A 125 12.01 -4.65 -23.43
CA ARG A 125 13.09 -3.65 -23.35
C ARG A 125 12.82 -2.66 -22.21
N ARG A 126 13.89 -2.11 -21.63
CA ARG A 126 13.78 -1.09 -20.55
C ARG A 126 13.01 0.16 -20.98
N GLY A 127 13.22 0.64 -22.23
CA GLY A 127 12.46 1.77 -22.77
C GLY A 127 10.97 1.52 -22.89
N GLU A 128 10.57 0.28 -23.21
CA GLU A 128 9.17 -0.15 -23.27
C GLU A 128 8.55 -0.18 -21.86
N ALA A 129 9.31 -0.70 -20.88
CA ALA A 129 8.88 -0.68 -19.47
C ALA A 129 8.68 0.74 -18.95
N PHE A 130 9.58 1.67 -19.34
CA PHE A 130 9.46 3.08 -19.00
C PHE A 130 8.22 3.72 -19.66
N ALA A 131 7.93 3.41 -20.91
CA ALA A 131 6.75 3.92 -21.62
C ALA A 131 5.44 3.46 -20.96
N VAL A 132 5.34 2.19 -20.54
CA VAL A 132 4.20 1.65 -19.79
C VAL A 132 4.07 2.35 -18.44
N ALA A 133 5.18 2.55 -17.71
CA ALA A 133 5.17 3.19 -16.40
C ALA A 133 4.75 4.67 -16.48
N VAL A 134 5.26 5.41 -17.47
CA VAL A 134 4.90 6.83 -17.67
C VAL A 134 3.43 6.98 -18.04
N SER A 135 2.95 6.21 -19.02
CA SER A 135 1.55 6.31 -19.43
C SER A 135 0.57 5.89 -18.32
N GLY A 136 0.92 4.86 -17.56
CA GLY A 136 0.14 4.43 -16.40
C GLY A 136 0.14 5.46 -15.27
N ALA A 137 1.30 6.07 -14.99
CA ALA A 137 1.42 7.14 -14.00
C ALA A 137 0.60 8.38 -14.38
N ILE A 138 0.64 8.79 -15.65
CA ILE A 138 -0.16 9.93 -16.15
C ILE A 138 -1.65 9.64 -16.00
N ALA A 139 -2.11 8.45 -16.36
CA ALA A 139 -3.50 8.08 -16.22
C ALA A 139 -3.96 8.04 -14.75
N PHE A 140 -3.15 7.45 -13.86
CA PHE A 140 -3.41 7.43 -12.42
C PHE A 140 -3.44 8.85 -11.84
N ALA A 141 -2.46 9.68 -12.18
CA ALA A 141 -2.37 11.08 -11.77
C ALA A 141 -3.58 11.91 -12.25
N GLY A 142 -4.05 11.67 -13.48
CA GLY A 142 -5.23 12.31 -14.03
C GLY A 142 -6.49 11.99 -13.25
N VAL A 143 -6.68 10.74 -12.86
CA VAL A 143 -7.80 10.31 -12.00
C VAL A 143 -7.69 10.96 -10.62
N ALA A 144 -6.49 10.97 -10.01
CA ALA A 144 -6.26 11.60 -8.72
C ALA A 144 -6.53 13.11 -8.74
N ALA A 145 -6.07 13.80 -9.79
CA ALA A 145 -6.36 15.23 -9.99
C ALA A 145 -7.86 15.51 -10.15
N LEU A 146 -8.57 14.65 -10.89
CA LEU A 146 -10.02 14.76 -11.08
C LEU A 146 -10.75 14.59 -9.74
N ILE A 147 -10.42 13.55 -8.96
CA ILE A 147 -11.01 13.31 -7.65
C ILE A 147 -10.75 14.51 -6.72
N ALA A 148 -9.51 15.01 -6.66
CA ALA A 148 -9.16 16.19 -5.88
C ALA A 148 -9.95 17.44 -6.30
N SER A 149 -10.15 17.64 -7.61
CA SER A 149 -10.91 18.79 -8.16
C SER A 149 -12.40 18.73 -7.85
N LEU A 150 -12.96 17.51 -7.77
CA LEU A 150 -14.37 17.30 -7.45
C LEU A 150 -14.65 17.42 -5.94
N SER A 151 -13.65 17.15 -5.10
CA SER A 151 -13.76 17.16 -3.63
C SER A 151 -13.45 18.55 -3.07
N ARG A 152 -14.39 19.47 -3.23
CA ARG A 152 -14.20 20.92 -2.94
C ARG A 152 -13.98 21.23 -1.45
N SER A 153 -14.54 20.44 -0.55
CA SER A 153 -14.42 20.63 0.91
C SER A 153 -13.03 20.29 1.44
N LEU A 154 -12.24 19.50 0.70
CA LEU A 154 -10.94 18.99 1.16
C LEU A 154 -9.78 19.98 0.96
N ALA A 155 -10.00 21.08 0.24
CA ALA A 155 -8.99 22.10 -0.13
C ALA A 155 -7.63 21.49 -0.58
N VAL A 156 -7.70 20.38 -1.36
CA VAL A 156 -6.53 19.71 -1.93
C VAL A 156 -6.23 20.27 -3.31
N SER A 157 -4.96 20.60 -3.56
CA SER A 157 -4.54 21.02 -4.89
C SER A 157 -4.54 19.80 -5.86
N ALA A 158 -5.24 19.93 -6.99
CA ALA A 158 -5.22 18.91 -8.04
C ALA A 158 -3.80 18.63 -8.56
N ALA A 159 -2.95 19.65 -8.60
CA ALA A 159 -1.55 19.50 -9.02
C ALA A 159 -0.73 18.69 -8.02
N SER A 160 -0.91 18.92 -6.71
CA SER A 160 -0.22 18.13 -5.68
C SER A 160 -0.71 16.68 -5.68
N ALA A 161 -2.02 16.45 -5.83
CA ALA A 161 -2.59 15.11 -5.95
C ALA A 161 -2.03 14.37 -7.18
N ALA A 162 -1.99 15.04 -8.34
CA ALA A 162 -1.43 14.47 -9.57
C ALA A 162 0.05 14.09 -9.38
N LEU A 163 0.84 14.99 -8.79
CA LEU A 163 2.28 14.77 -8.62
C LEU A 163 2.56 13.60 -7.67
N VAL A 164 1.99 13.63 -6.46
CA VAL A 164 2.25 12.61 -5.43
C VAL A 164 1.75 11.24 -5.89
N CYS A 165 0.50 11.17 -6.37
CA CYS A 165 -0.08 9.92 -6.83
C CYS A 165 0.58 9.41 -8.12
N GLY A 166 0.98 10.31 -9.03
CA GLY A 166 1.68 9.98 -10.26
C GLY A 166 3.06 9.39 -10.00
N VAL A 167 3.83 9.99 -9.09
CA VAL A 167 5.16 9.48 -8.70
C VAL A 167 5.03 8.10 -8.06
N LEU A 168 4.08 7.91 -7.15
CA LEU A 168 3.82 6.61 -6.52
C LEU A 168 3.47 5.57 -7.59
N ALA A 169 2.53 5.88 -8.48
CA ALA A 169 2.12 4.97 -9.56
C ALA A 169 3.29 4.64 -10.50
N PHE A 170 4.10 5.64 -10.87
CA PHE A 170 5.28 5.43 -11.69
C PHE A 170 6.26 4.44 -11.05
N VAL A 171 6.59 4.63 -9.78
CA VAL A 171 7.52 3.77 -9.04
C VAL A 171 6.99 2.34 -8.95
N VAL A 172 5.72 2.17 -8.60
CA VAL A 172 5.10 0.84 -8.48
C VAL A 172 5.04 0.13 -9.83
N ILE A 173 4.54 0.80 -10.89
CA ILE A 173 4.42 0.20 -12.21
C ILE A 173 5.80 -0.15 -12.77
N LEU A 174 6.77 0.78 -12.71
CA LEU A 174 8.11 0.56 -13.23
C LEU A 174 8.78 -0.64 -12.53
N THR A 175 8.70 -0.70 -11.21
CA THR A 175 9.30 -1.79 -10.41
C THR A 175 8.69 -3.14 -10.79
N VAL A 176 7.37 -3.21 -10.92
CA VAL A 176 6.67 -4.44 -11.28
C VAL A 176 6.97 -4.87 -12.71
N VAL A 177 6.90 -3.94 -13.67
CA VAL A 177 7.19 -4.23 -15.10
C VAL A 177 8.63 -4.69 -15.27
N MET A 178 9.61 -3.98 -14.68
CA MET A 178 11.03 -4.34 -14.76
C MET A 178 11.32 -5.73 -14.19
N SER A 179 10.69 -6.08 -13.06
CA SER A 179 10.85 -7.38 -12.43
C SER A 179 10.17 -8.50 -13.22
N ARG A 180 8.95 -8.26 -13.73
CA ARG A 180 8.19 -9.25 -14.50
C ARG A 180 8.77 -9.53 -15.89
N ALA A 181 9.21 -8.51 -16.59
CA ALA A 181 9.90 -8.64 -17.86
C ALA A 181 11.36 -9.13 -17.72
N ARG A 182 11.81 -9.43 -16.47
CA ARG A 182 13.19 -9.88 -16.16
C ARG A 182 14.28 -8.95 -16.69
N LEU A 183 13.97 -7.64 -16.78
CA LEU A 183 14.92 -6.62 -17.26
C LEU A 183 15.94 -6.22 -16.20
N VAL A 184 15.66 -6.55 -14.94
CA VAL A 184 16.57 -6.41 -13.80
C VAL A 184 16.72 -7.80 -13.17
N SER A 185 17.95 -8.27 -13.04
CA SER A 185 18.28 -9.53 -12.37
C SER A 185 18.84 -9.24 -10.99
N TRP A 186 18.34 -9.92 -9.99
CA TRP A 186 18.89 -9.89 -8.64
C TRP A 186 20.37 -10.30 -8.62
N ALA A 187 20.75 -11.20 -9.54
CA ALA A 187 22.15 -11.64 -9.70
C ALA A 187 23.09 -10.56 -10.24
N SER A 188 22.56 -9.48 -10.84
CA SER A 188 23.38 -8.34 -11.33
C SER A 188 23.79 -7.39 -10.21
N ILE A 189 23.24 -7.54 -9.01
CA ILE A 189 23.60 -6.73 -7.83
C ILE A 189 24.86 -7.33 -7.21
N PRO A 190 25.90 -6.54 -6.91
CA PRO A 190 27.09 -7.05 -6.23
C PRO A 190 26.72 -7.77 -4.93
N PRO A 191 27.38 -8.90 -4.58
CA PRO A 191 27.02 -9.72 -3.43
C PRO A 191 26.88 -8.94 -2.13
N LEU A 192 27.81 -8.03 -1.86
CA LEU A 192 27.79 -7.17 -0.67
C LEU A 192 26.49 -6.37 -0.51
N PHE A 193 26.01 -5.76 -1.59
CA PHE A 193 24.75 -5.00 -1.56
C PHE A 193 23.53 -5.91 -1.46
N ARG A 194 23.57 -7.07 -2.12
CA ARG A 194 22.48 -8.04 -2.09
C ARG A 194 22.29 -8.61 -0.68
N ASP A 195 23.41 -8.99 -0.05
CA ASP A 195 23.39 -9.59 1.29
C ASP A 195 23.01 -8.51 2.34
N GLY A 196 23.52 -7.28 2.18
CA GLY A 196 23.10 -6.12 2.97
C GLY A 196 21.62 -5.79 2.85
N LEU A 197 21.04 -5.84 1.64
CA LEU A 197 19.61 -5.63 1.43
C LEU A 197 18.77 -6.75 2.05
N ALA A 198 19.22 -8.01 1.92
CA ALA A 198 18.51 -9.15 2.50
C ALA A 198 18.49 -9.07 4.03
N SER A 199 19.62 -8.79 4.67
CA SER A 199 19.70 -8.62 6.13
C SER A 199 18.91 -7.41 6.62
N SER A 200 18.98 -6.29 5.92
CA SER A 200 18.16 -5.10 6.25
C SER A 200 16.66 -5.40 6.16
N ALA A 201 16.24 -6.18 5.16
CA ALA A 201 14.84 -6.58 5.01
C ALA A 201 14.39 -7.49 6.19
N VAL A 202 15.23 -8.43 6.61
CA VAL A 202 14.94 -9.29 7.77
C VAL A 202 14.89 -8.47 9.06
N ALA A 203 15.84 -7.57 9.28
CA ALA A 203 15.86 -6.69 10.45
C ALA A 203 14.61 -5.79 10.49
N LEU A 204 14.22 -5.18 9.36
CA LEU A 204 13.01 -4.36 9.25
C LEU A 204 11.75 -5.20 9.51
N ALA A 205 11.64 -6.39 8.93
CA ALA A 205 10.50 -7.28 9.15
C ALA A 205 10.36 -7.68 10.63
N THR A 206 11.48 -7.97 11.29
CA THR A 206 11.52 -8.29 12.73
C THR A 206 11.07 -7.10 13.57
N LEU A 207 11.53 -5.88 13.24
CA LEU A 207 11.14 -4.66 13.92
C LEU A 207 9.66 -4.36 13.73
N VAL A 208 9.14 -4.51 12.53
CA VAL A 208 7.70 -4.36 12.21
C VAL A 208 6.87 -5.38 12.99
N ALA A 209 7.30 -6.65 13.04
CA ALA A 209 6.59 -7.69 13.77
C ALA A 209 6.56 -7.41 15.28
N LEU A 210 7.69 -7.01 15.87
CA LEU A 210 7.77 -6.63 17.28
C LEU A 210 6.85 -5.43 17.59
N SER A 211 6.86 -4.42 16.72
CA SER A 211 6.03 -3.22 16.86
C SER A 211 4.53 -3.54 16.72
N ALA A 212 4.16 -4.47 15.84
CA ALA A 212 2.79 -4.93 15.69
C ALA A 212 2.32 -5.71 16.94
N ILE A 213 3.18 -6.52 17.53
CA ILE A 213 2.88 -7.21 18.80
C ILE A 213 2.67 -6.19 19.93
N LEU A 214 3.55 -5.20 20.03
CA LEU A 214 3.43 -4.13 21.04
C LEU A 214 2.11 -3.37 20.88
N LEU A 215 1.75 -3.00 19.65
CA LEU A 215 0.48 -2.36 19.33
C LEU A 215 -0.71 -3.25 19.77
N ALA A 216 -0.68 -4.54 19.42
CA ALA A 216 -1.74 -5.47 19.79
C ALA A 216 -1.92 -5.57 21.32
N VAL A 217 -0.81 -5.67 22.05
CA VAL A 217 -0.84 -5.68 23.52
C VAL A 217 -1.40 -4.36 24.05
N SER A 218 -1.00 -3.22 23.50
CA SER A 218 -1.50 -1.90 23.90
C SER A 218 -3.01 -1.76 23.66
N VAL A 219 -3.50 -2.17 22.49
CA VAL A 219 -4.94 -2.16 22.16
C VAL A 219 -5.75 -3.01 23.15
N VAL A 220 -5.26 -4.21 23.51
CA VAL A 220 -5.92 -5.07 24.48
C VAL A 220 -5.89 -4.45 25.87
N ALA A 221 -4.76 -3.88 26.28
CA ALA A 221 -4.60 -3.26 27.59
C ALA A 221 -5.50 -2.03 27.79
N HIS A 222 -5.75 -1.23 26.74
CA HIS A 222 -6.57 -0.01 26.79
C HIS A 222 -7.96 -0.19 26.15
N ALA A 223 -8.43 -1.45 26.02
CA ALA A 223 -9.73 -1.73 25.38
C ALA A 223 -10.91 -1.09 26.12
N SER A 224 -10.83 -0.93 27.42
CA SER A 224 -11.84 -0.24 28.24
C SER A 224 -11.94 1.25 27.94
N GLU A 225 -10.80 1.92 27.80
CA GLU A 225 -10.75 3.36 27.46
C GLU A 225 -11.24 3.59 26.02
N MET A 226 -10.84 2.72 25.09
CA MET A 226 -11.33 2.76 23.71
C MET A 226 -12.85 2.59 23.64
N ASN A 227 -13.40 1.66 24.43
CA ASN A 227 -14.84 1.43 24.47
C ASN A 227 -15.57 2.62 25.13
N ALA A 228 -15.03 3.19 26.22
CA ALA A 228 -15.60 4.37 26.85
C ALA A 228 -15.67 5.55 25.87
N LEU A 229 -14.63 5.77 25.09
CA LEU A 229 -14.61 6.80 24.05
C LEU A 229 -15.63 6.54 22.95
N LEU A 230 -15.83 5.28 22.53
CA LEU A 230 -16.86 4.92 21.54
C LEU A 230 -18.28 5.17 22.07
N VAL A 231 -18.52 4.92 23.34
CA VAL A 231 -19.81 5.21 23.99
C VAL A 231 -20.05 6.72 24.09
N GLU A 232 -19.01 7.51 24.40
CA GLU A 232 -19.09 8.97 24.46
C GLU A 232 -19.35 9.60 23.08
N LEU A 233 -18.70 9.06 22.04
CA LEU A 233 -18.88 9.55 20.67
C LEU A 233 -20.27 9.24 20.11
N ASP A 234 -20.93 8.20 20.58
CA ASP A 234 -22.24 7.71 20.08
C ASP A 234 -22.38 7.81 18.55
N PRO A 235 -21.52 7.16 17.78
CA PRO A 235 -21.41 7.40 16.33
C PRO A 235 -22.60 6.86 15.53
N GLY A 236 -23.50 6.14 16.14
CA GLY A 236 -24.57 5.40 15.45
C GLY A 236 -24.02 4.28 14.53
N PRO A 237 -24.89 3.55 13.81
CA PRO A 237 -24.46 2.41 12.97
C PRO A 237 -23.53 2.82 11.81
N SER A 238 -23.87 3.90 11.11
CA SER A 238 -23.08 4.43 9.98
C SER A 238 -21.70 4.93 10.42
N GLY A 239 -21.68 5.72 11.50
CA GLY A 239 -20.43 6.24 12.07
C GLY A 239 -19.54 5.12 12.63
N ALA A 240 -20.11 4.08 13.23
CA ALA A 240 -19.37 2.92 13.72
C ALA A 240 -18.65 2.17 12.58
N VAL A 241 -19.32 1.97 11.43
CA VAL A 241 -18.70 1.38 10.24
C VAL A 241 -17.55 2.25 9.73
N LEU A 242 -17.77 3.56 9.60
CA LEU A 242 -16.74 4.49 9.14
C LEU A 242 -15.53 4.55 10.08
N LEU A 243 -15.77 4.57 11.40
CA LEU A 243 -14.69 4.52 12.40
C LEU A 243 -13.92 3.21 12.35
N ALA A 244 -14.59 2.07 12.14
CA ALA A 244 -13.96 0.77 11.99
C ALA A 244 -13.06 0.74 10.74
N VAL A 245 -13.56 1.20 9.59
CA VAL A 245 -12.81 1.28 8.33
C VAL A 245 -11.62 2.23 8.47
N LEU A 246 -11.83 3.39 9.09
CA LEU A 246 -10.77 4.35 9.36
C LEU A 246 -9.70 3.75 10.27
N SER A 247 -10.10 3.06 11.34
CA SER A 247 -9.18 2.36 12.24
C SER A 247 -8.35 1.30 11.53
N LEU A 248 -8.96 0.51 10.63
CA LEU A 248 -8.25 -0.44 9.77
C LEU A 248 -7.24 0.27 8.85
N GLY A 249 -7.64 1.41 8.27
CA GLY A 249 -6.74 2.24 7.46
C GLY A 249 -5.53 2.78 8.24
N TYR A 250 -5.71 3.05 9.55
CA TYR A 250 -4.64 3.52 10.42
C TYR A 250 -3.79 2.40 11.03
N LEU A 251 -4.19 1.12 10.97
CA LEU A 251 -3.39 0.04 11.58
C LEU A 251 -1.92 0.01 11.14
N PRO A 252 -1.58 0.08 9.84
CA PRO A 252 -0.18 0.12 9.43
C PRO A 252 0.55 1.37 9.94
N THR A 253 -0.14 2.51 9.99
CA THR A 253 0.39 3.76 10.55
C THR A 253 0.68 3.61 12.05
N ALA A 254 -0.23 2.98 12.79
CA ALA A 254 -0.06 2.71 14.22
C ALA A 254 1.11 1.74 14.49
N VAL A 255 1.34 0.76 13.61
CA VAL A 255 2.55 -0.08 13.68
C VAL A 255 3.81 0.76 13.50
N VAL A 256 3.82 1.72 12.55
CA VAL A 256 4.95 2.65 12.37
C VAL A 256 5.13 3.55 13.60
N TRP A 257 4.04 4.01 14.23
CA TRP A 257 4.11 4.77 15.50
C TRP A 257 4.71 3.93 16.62
N SER A 258 4.24 2.68 16.77
CA SER A 258 4.82 1.74 17.74
C SER A 258 6.30 1.48 17.45
N MET A 259 6.69 1.40 16.18
CA MET A 259 8.09 1.27 15.77
C MET A 259 8.91 2.49 16.19
N ALA A 260 8.41 3.71 15.95
CA ALA A 260 9.08 4.94 16.36
C ALA A 260 9.19 5.04 17.88
N TYR A 261 8.19 4.54 18.62
CA TYR A 261 8.23 4.44 20.08
C TYR A 261 9.31 3.45 20.54
N VAL A 262 9.38 2.26 19.93
CA VAL A 262 10.37 1.22 20.26
C VAL A 262 11.79 1.66 19.94
N VAL A 263 11.99 2.39 18.84
CA VAL A 263 13.32 2.91 18.45
C VAL A 263 13.75 4.11 19.31
N GLY A 264 12.79 4.83 19.90
CA GLY A 264 13.06 5.89 20.89
C GLY A 264 12.57 7.30 20.54
N PRO A 265 12.60 7.77 19.27
CA PRO A 265 12.21 9.15 18.95
C PRO A 265 10.76 9.48 19.30
N GLY A 266 9.89 8.46 19.35
CA GLY A 266 8.46 8.66 19.59
C GLY A 266 7.72 9.24 18.39
N VAL A 267 6.48 9.68 18.62
CA VAL A 267 5.57 10.23 17.60
C VAL A 267 4.96 11.52 18.09
N THR A 268 4.90 12.53 17.23
CA THR A 268 4.11 13.74 17.45
C THR A 268 2.73 13.55 16.85
N VAL A 269 1.70 13.49 17.68
CA VAL A 269 0.31 13.27 17.27
C VAL A 269 -0.39 14.59 16.93
N ALA A 270 -0.09 15.65 17.69
CA ALA A 270 -0.59 16.99 17.46
C ALA A 270 0.49 18.02 17.83
N VAL A 271 0.28 19.27 17.45
CA VAL A 271 1.22 20.35 17.81
C VAL A 271 1.37 20.41 19.34
N GLY A 272 2.58 20.20 19.82
CA GLY A 272 2.90 20.19 21.26
C GLY A 272 2.62 18.86 21.98
N THR A 273 2.16 17.81 21.27
CA THR A 273 1.87 16.51 21.86
C THR A 273 2.77 15.43 21.26
N SER A 274 3.82 15.05 21.98
CA SER A 274 4.69 13.94 21.60
C SER A 274 4.54 12.78 22.58
N VAL A 275 4.48 11.56 22.05
CA VAL A 275 4.47 10.31 22.81
C VAL A 275 5.78 9.58 22.52
N SER A 276 6.62 9.39 23.51
CA SER A 276 7.89 8.67 23.40
C SER A 276 8.17 7.86 24.66
N ALA A 277 9.07 6.88 24.54
CA ALA A 277 9.51 6.08 25.68
C ALA A 277 10.33 6.88 26.71
N PHE A 278 10.77 8.10 26.38
CA PHE A 278 11.68 8.92 27.17
C PHE A 278 11.07 10.26 27.62
N ALA A 279 9.93 10.67 27.05
CA ALA A 279 9.29 11.94 27.39
C ALA A 279 8.06 11.71 28.26
N GLU A 280 7.82 12.64 29.20
CA GLU A 280 6.54 12.67 29.90
C GLU A 280 5.39 12.94 28.92
N PRO A 281 4.23 12.29 29.09
CA PRO A 281 3.08 12.48 28.22
C PRO A 281 2.66 13.96 28.25
N ALA A 282 2.52 14.56 27.08
CA ALA A 282 2.02 15.91 26.99
C ALA A 282 0.54 15.96 27.42
N THR A 283 0.19 17.02 28.15
CA THR A 283 -1.17 17.24 28.69
C THR A 283 -2.19 17.72 27.66
N ALA A 284 -1.84 17.72 26.38
CA ALA A 284 -2.75 18.16 25.33
C ALA A 284 -3.86 17.13 25.09
N THR A 285 -5.08 17.63 24.89
CA THR A 285 -6.23 16.81 24.53
C THR A 285 -6.01 16.13 23.16
N LEU A 286 -5.92 14.81 23.16
CA LEU A 286 -5.85 14.02 21.92
C LEU A 286 -7.18 14.10 21.18
N PRO A 287 -7.18 14.09 19.82
CA PRO A 287 -8.41 13.94 19.08
C PRO A 287 -9.16 12.68 19.51
N GLY A 288 -10.51 12.75 19.56
CA GLY A 288 -11.38 11.64 19.95
C GLY A 288 -11.38 10.49 18.95
N PHE A 289 -10.21 9.90 18.71
CA PHE A 289 -10.04 8.76 17.80
C PHE A 289 -9.67 7.50 18.62
N PRO A 290 -10.45 6.41 18.56
CA PRO A 290 -10.29 5.26 19.44
C PRO A 290 -8.90 4.64 19.44
N LEU A 291 -8.23 4.59 18.28
CA LEU A 291 -6.89 4.02 18.17
C LEU A 291 -5.82 4.88 18.89
N LEU A 292 -6.05 6.20 19.06
CA LEU A 292 -5.17 7.05 19.82
C LEU A 292 -5.32 6.83 21.33
N ALA A 293 -6.47 6.37 21.80
CA ALA A 293 -6.67 5.96 23.19
C ALA A 293 -5.83 4.73 23.59
N ALA A 294 -5.38 3.95 22.60
CA ALA A 294 -4.46 2.83 22.83
C ALA A 294 -3.01 3.27 23.03
N LEU A 295 -2.67 4.55 22.83
CA LEU A 295 -1.32 5.05 23.12
C LEU A 295 -1.09 5.09 24.62
N PRO A 296 0.07 4.58 25.13
CA PRO A 296 0.36 4.60 26.56
C PRO A 296 0.45 6.04 27.06
N GLY A 297 -0.37 6.39 28.05
CA GLY A 297 -0.41 7.71 28.68
C GLY A 297 0.84 8.02 29.53
N SER A 298 1.57 6.99 29.97
CA SER A 298 2.86 7.07 30.65
C SER A 298 3.72 5.89 30.22
N ALA A 299 5.03 6.10 30.08
CA ALA A 299 5.96 5.01 29.82
C ALA A 299 6.10 4.14 31.08
N PRO A 300 5.65 2.87 31.09
CA PRO A 300 5.92 1.97 32.20
C PRO A 300 7.44 1.85 32.42
N PRO A 301 7.89 1.76 33.68
CA PRO A 301 9.30 1.56 33.99
C PRO A 301 9.78 0.28 33.30
N GLY A 302 10.77 0.37 32.44
CA GLY A 302 11.30 -0.75 31.64
C GLY A 302 11.12 -0.59 30.13
N LEU A 303 10.12 0.12 29.62
CA LEU A 303 9.99 0.41 28.18
C LEU A 303 11.12 1.31 27.65
N ALA A 304 11.73 2.12 28.52
CA ALA A 304 12.94 2.88 28.19
C ALA A 304 14.14 2.00 27.77
N ALA A 305 14.10 0.70 28.09
CA ALA A 305 15.12 -0.26 27.65
C ALA A 305 14.91 -0.81 26.21
N LEU A 306 13.74 -0.60 25.61
CA LEU A 306 13.40 -1.11 24.27
C LEU A 306 14.39 -0.69 23.17
N PRO A 307 14.85 0.57 23.08
CA PRO A 307 15.86 0.96 22.11
C PRO A 307 17.18 0.19 22.26
N GLY A 308 17.57 -0.12 23.49
CA GLY A 308 18.75 -0.98 23.78
C GLY A 308 18.56 -2.40 23.26
N LEU A 309 17.35 -2.94 23.36
CA LEU A 309 17.03 -4.26 22.82
C LEU A 309 17.05 -4.29 21.27
N VAL A 310 16.59 -3.23 20.61
CA VAL A 310 16.69 -3.08 19.16
C VAL A 310 18.16 -3.04 18.71
N LEU A 311 19.00 -2.28 19.41
CA LEU A 311 20.44 -2.25 19.14
C LEU A 311 21.07 -3.63 19.35
N ALA A 312 20.74 -4.34 20.42
CA ALA A 312 21.25 -5.70 20.67
C ALA A 312 20.85 -6.68 19.57
N VAL A 313 19.58 -6.63 19.11
CA VAL A 313 19.11 -7.47 17.99
C VAL A 313 19.85 -7.10 16.69
N GLY A 314 20.09 -5.81 16.42
CA GLY A 314 20.86 -5.35 15.26
C GLY A 314 22.30 -5.84 15.28
N VAL A 315 22.98 -5.77 16.43
CA VAL A 315 24.35 -6.28 16.62
C VAL A 315 24.38 -7.80 16.43
N LEU A 316 23.46 -8.53 17.05
CA LEU A 316 23.39 -9.99 16.89
C LEU A 316 23.13 -10.38 15.43
N ALA A 317 22.20 -9.73 14.75
CA ALA A 317 21.95 -9.99 13.33
C ALA A 317 23.20 -9.72 12.47
N GLY A 318 23.96 -8.65 12.78
CA GLY A 318 25.21 -8.33 12.09
C GLY A 318 26.38 -9.28 12.37
N LEU A 319 26.37 -9.99 13.51
CA LEU A 319 27.39 -11.00 13.84
C LEU A 319 27.13 -12.35 13.14
N PHE A 320 25.89 -12.61 12.71
CA PHE A 320 25.52 -13.85 12.00
C PHE A 320 25.63 -13.73 10.47
N LEU A 321 26.03 -12.58 9.94
CA LEU A 321 26.26 -12.30 8.53
C LEU A 321 27.73 -12.28 8.19
#